data_c159200f25baeaad1fda8ec1b589a5d2
#
_entry.id   c159200f25baeaad1fda8ec1b589a5d2
#
_cell.length_a   1.000
_cell.length_b   1.000
_cell.length_c   1.000
_cell.angle_alpha   90.00
_cell.angle_beta   90.00
_cell.angle_gamma   90.00
#
_symmetry.space_group_name_H-M   'P 1'
#
loop_
_entity.id
_entity.type
_entity.pdbx_description
1 polymer ?
#
loop_
_entity_poly.entity_id
_entity_poly.type
_entity_poly.pdbx_seq_one_letter_code
_entity_poly.pdbx_strand_id
1 'polypeptide(L)'
;MRRTSSLRARPRRRTASITAALLLVLSLSGCGLAVPADPDGTLETVSGGELRVGTAPDGDLVRIEDGEPTGSIVDLVDGFASRIHAETDWTVASEETLVSMLEDGDLDLVAGGITSETPWVDKAGVTRGYRGIEGADGREIVMLVPLGENAFLSSLERFLDEEVGG
;
A
#
# COMPACT_ATOMS: atom_id res chain seq x y z
N MET A 1 82.03 -24.34 -28.98
CA MET A 1 80.60 -24.28 -29.42
C MET A 1 79.73 -24.64 -28.26
N ARG A 2 79.09 -23.66 -27.59
CA ARG A 2 78.10 -23.85 -26.54
C ARG A 2 76.89 -23.01 -26.89
N ARG A 3 75.78 -23.66 -27.16
CA ARG A 3 74.45 -23.00 -27.39
C ARG A 3 73.79 -22.77 -26.03
N THR A 4 73.52 -21.54 -25.72
CA THR A 4 72.67 -21.16 -24.59
C THR A 4 71.24 -21.05 -25.02
N SER A 5 70.38 -21.90 -24.49
CA SER A 5 68.90 -21.85 -24.70
C SER A 5 68.29 -20.96 -23.65
N SER A 6 67.76 -19.84 -24.06
CA SER A 6 67.00 -18.95 -23.19
C SER A 6 65.50 -19.42 -23.05
N LEU A 7 65.14 -19.78 -21.85
CA LEU A 7 63.75 -20.07 -21.49
C LEU A 7 62.97 -18.75 -21.32
N ARG A 8 62.03 -18.52 -22.18
CA ARG A 8 61.03 -17.40 -22.02
C ARG A 8 59.94 -17.82 -21.05
N ALA A 9 59.85 -17.15 -19.91
CA ALA A 9 58.77 -17.26 -18.98
C ALA A 9 57.49 -16.60 -19.56
N ARG A 10 56.37 -17.31 -19.50
CA ARG A 10 55.05 -16.81 -19.92
C ARG A 10 54.34 -16.19 -18.71
N PRO A 11 53.94 -14.90 -18.72
CA PRO A 11 53.03 -14.32 -17.72
C PRO A 11 51.58 -14.46 -18.22
N ARG A 12 50.91 -15.55 -17.89
CA ARG A 12 49.53 -15.81 -18.40
C ARG A 12 48.48 -16.07 -17.33
N ARG A 13 48.77 -15.78 -16.05
CA ARG A 13 47.87 -16.13 -14.96
C ARG A 13 47.19 -14.94 -14.24
N ARG A 14 47.59 -13.71 -14.47
CA ARG A 14 47.07 -12.56 -13.72
C ARG A 14 45.82 -11.87 -14.35
N THR A 15 45.61 -12.02 -15.66
CA THR A 15 44.46 -11.42 -16.36
C THR A 15 43.16 -12.21 -16.19
N ALA A 16 43.24 -13.54 -16.02
CA ALA A 16 42.06 -14.39 -15.82
C ALA A 16 41.37 -14.16 -14.47
N SER A 17 42.12 -13.80 -13.43
CA SER A 17 41.58 -13.59 -12.08
C SER A 17 40.81 -12.26 -11.95
N ILE A 18 41.23 -11.23 -12.70
CA ILE A 18 40.56 -9.91 -12.67
C ILE A 18 39.22 -9.97 -13.40
N THR A 19 39.14 -10.72 -14.51
CA THR A 19 37.91 -10.89 -15.27
C THR A 19 36.85 -11.69 -14.49
N ALA A 20 37.26 -12.70 -13.74
CA ALA A 20 36.36 -13.49 -12.89
C ALA A 20 35.82 -12.66 -11.70
N ALA A 21 36.65 -11.79 -11.11
CA ALA A 21 36.20 -10.91 -10.01
C ALA A 21 35.20 -9.84 -10.49
N LEU A 22 35.39 -9.30 -11.71
CA LEU A 22 34.50 -8.29 -12.28
C LEU A 22 33.13 -8.88 -12.65
N LEU A 23 33.06 -10.14 -13.11
CA LEU A 23 31.81 -10.85 -13.40
C LEU A 23 31.02 -11.19 -12.13
N LEU A 24 31.67 -11.43 -11.01
CA LEU A 24 31.01 -11.74 -9.73
C LEU A 24 30.36 -10.50 -9.10
N VAL A 25 30.89 -9.31 -9.33
CA VAL A 25 30.33 -8.06 -8.80
C VAL A 25 29.05 -7.64 -9.56
N LEU A 26 28.91 -7.98 -10.86
CA LEU A 26 27.72 -7.67 -11.64
C LEU A 26 26.52 -8.56 -11.31
N SER A 27 26.71 -9.70 -10.67
CA SER A 27 25.60 -10.62 -10.32
C SER A 27 24.90 -10.29 -8.98
N LEU A 28 25.36 -9.30 -8.21
CA LEU A 28 24.74 -8.88 -6.94
C LEU A 28 23.73 -7.74 -7.08
N SER A 29 23.48 -7.23 -8.28
CA SER A 29 22.57 -6.08 -8.50
C SER A 29 21.08 -6.47 -8.65
N GLY A 30 20.69 -7.69 -8.35
CA GLY A 30 19.38 -8.26 -8.65
C GLY A 30 18.40 -8.41 -7.49
N CYS A 31 18.56 -7.70 -6.36
CA CYS A 31 17.41 -7.54 -5.43
C CYS A 31 16.54 -6.39 -5.91
N GLY A 32 15.71 -6.64 -6.93
CA GLY A 32 14.58 -5.80 -7.23
C GLY A 32 13.61 -5.87 -6.05
N LEU A 33 13.61 -4.85 -5.19
CA LEU A 33 12.48 -4.60 -4.30
C LEU A 33 11.28 -4.43 -5.24
N ALA A 34 10.35 -5.40 -5.24
CA ALA A 34 9.07 -5.22 -5.90
C ALA A 34 8.34 -4.12 -5.10
N VAL A 35 8.36 -2.91 -5.64
CA VAL A 35 7.49 -1.83 -5.13
C VAL A 35 6.06 -2.28 -5.43
N PRO A 36 5.14 -2.23 -4.45
CA PRO A 36 3.73 -2.51 -4.72
C PRO A 36 3.25 -1.71 -5.94
N ALA A 37 2.58 -2.37 -6.87
CA ALA A 37 2.04 -1.69 -8.04
C ALA A 37 0.81 -0.86 -7.65
N ASP A 38 0.66 0.29 -8.27
CA ASP A 38 -0.50 1.19 -8.19
C ASP A 38 -0.86 1.49 -9.64
N PRO A 39 -1.54 0.55 -10.35
CA PRO A 39 -1.72 0.61 -11.80
C PRO A 39 -2.47 1.86 -12.27
N ASP A 40 -3.44 2.33 -11.48
CA ASP A 40 -4.24 3.52 -11.78
C ASP A 40 -3.65 4.78 -11.11
N GLY A 41 -2.59 4.61 -10.30
CA GLY A 41 -1.88 5.70 -9.63
C GLY A 41 -2.70 6.40 -8.55
N THR A 42 -3.57 5.65 -7.86
CA THR A 42 -4.46 6.22 -6.83
C THR A 42 -3.67 7.00 -5.77
N LEU A 43 -2.60 6.43 -5.21
CA LEU A 43 -1.80 7.13 -4.20
C LEU A 43 -1.24 8.47 -4.71
N GLU A 44 -0.73 8.50 -5.94
CA GLU A 44 -0.19 9.74 -6.54
C GLU A 44 -1.30 10.76 -6.79
N THR A 45 -2.45 10.30 -7.28
CA THR A 45 -3.61 11.15 -7.62
C THR A 45 -4.20 11.81 -6.39
N VAL A 46 -4.40 11.07 -5.29
CA VAL A 46 -5.00 11.61 -4.07
C VAL A 46 -4.01 12.41 -3.22
N SER A 47 -2.70 12.17 -3.35
CA SER A 47 -1.68 12.89 -2.57
C SER A 47 -1.62 14.36 -2.94
N GLY A 48 -1.91 15.24 -1.97
CA GLY A 48 -1.97 16.68 -2.18
C GLY A 48 -3.23 17.17 -2.91
N GLY A 49 -4.21 16.28 -3.10
CA GLY A 49 -5.48 16.54 -3.77
C GLY A 49 -6.68 16.17 -2.90
N GLU A 50 -7.63 15.46 -3.48
CA GLU A 50 -8.87 15.03 -2.84
C GLU A 50 -8.89 13.51 -2.68
N LEU A 51 -9.27 13.04 -1.49
CA LEU A 51 -9.51 11.64 -1.16
C LEU A 51 -11.03 11.43 -1.07
N ARG A 52 -11.61 10.75 -2.07
CA ARG A 52 -13.05 10.46 -2.13
C ARG A 52 -13.35 9.23 -1.29
N VAL A 53 -14.10 9.41 -0.20
CA VAL A 53 -14.33 8.37 0.80
C VAL A 53 -15.80 8.02 0.90
N GLY A 54 -16.11 6.73 0.74
CA GLY A 54 -17.44 6.19 1.00
C GLY A 54 -17.58 5.66 2.41
N THR A 55 -18.72 5.93 3.05
CA THR A 55 -19.02 5.39 4.38
C THR A 55 -20.51 5.07 4.57
N ALA A 56 -20.79 4.17 5.52
CA ALA A 56 -22.13 3.87 5.99
C ALA A 56 -22.20 4.01 7.52
N PRO A 57 -23.33 4.45 8.09
CA PRO A 57 -23.48 4.56 9.53
C PRO A 57 -23.25 3.22 10.25
N ASP A 58 -22.42 3.23 11.30
CA ASP A 58 -22.14 2.05 12.14
C ASP A 58 -21.80 2.49 13.59
N GLY A 59 -22.83 2.72 14.39
CA GLY A 59 -22.68 3.02 15.80
C GLY A 59 -21.70 4.16 16.10
N ASP A 60 -20.72 3.89 16.97
CA ASP A 60 -19.69 4.86 17.34
C ASP A 60 -18.55 4.96 16.32
N LEU A 61 -18.42 3.98 15.42
CA LEU A 61 -17.43 4.03 14.35
C LEU A 61 -17.76 5.13 13.35
N VAL A 62 -19.04 5.21 12.93
CA VAL A 62 -19.54 6.23 11.99
C VAL A 62 -20.93 6.67 12.38
N ARG A 63 -21.08 7.91 12.80
CA ARG A 63 -22.35 8.60 13.01
C ARG A 63 -22.54 9.64 11.91
N ILE A 64 -23.78 9.95 11.60
CA ILE A 64 -24.11 11.05 10.68
C ILE A 64 -24.75 12.17 11.51
N GLU A 65 -24.08 13.31 11.58
CA GLU A 65 -24.51 14.50 12.33
C GLU A 65 -24.65 15.66 11.34
N ASP A 66 -25.83 16.23 11.24
CA ASP A 66 -26.14 17.33 10.30
C ASP A 66 -25.82 17.02 8.81
N GLY A 67 -25.78 15.74 8.44
CA GLY A 67 -25.46 15.26 7.09
C GLY A 67 -23.99 14.91 6.87
N GLU A 68 -23.12 15.20 7.84
CA GLU A 68 -21.68 14.91 7.77
C GLU A 68 -21.34 13.66 8.61
N PRO A 69 -20.44 12.81 8.17
CA PRO A 69 -19.96 11.69 8.96
C PRO A 69 -19.02 12.14 10.06
N THR A 70 -19.13 11.50 11.23
CA THR A 70 -18.28 11.69 12.41
C THR A 70 -18.01 10.35 13.07
N GLY A 71 -16.96 10.25 13.89
CA GLY A 71 -16.63 9.04 14.64
C GLY A 71 -15.21 8.56 14.40
N SER A 72 -14.84 7.48 15.10
CA SER A 72 -13.44 7.03 15.15
C SER A 72 -12.85 6.63 13.79
N ILE A 73 -13.65 6.08 12.88
CA ILE A 73 -13.22 5.76 11.51
C ILE A 73 -12.99 7.05 10.71
N VAL A 74 -13.87 8.04 10.89
CA VAL A 74 -13.73 9.33 10.21
C VAL A 74 -12.45 10.04 10.66
N ASP A 75 -12.20 10.08 11.97
CA ASP A 75 -10.98 10.67 12.54
C ASP A 75 -9.71 9.98 12.01
N LEU A 76 -9.73 8.64 11.86
CA LEU A 76 -8.61 7.89 11.30
C LEU A 76 -8.39 8.22 9.82
N VAL A 77 -9.45 8.26 9.02
CA VAL A 77 -9.34 8.57 7.59
C VAL A 77 -8.89 10.01 7.36
N ASP A 78 -9.40 10.97 8.13
CA ASP A 78 -8.95 12.37 8.06
C ASP A 78 -7.49 12.51 8.50
N GLY A 79 -7.04 11.72 9.48
CA GLY A 79 -5.64 11.61 9.86
C GLY A 79 -4.76 11.07 8.73
N PHE A 80 -5.21 10.03 8.02
CA PHE A 80 -4.53 9.51 6.84
C PHE A 80 -4.47 10.54 5.71
N ALA A 81 -5.61 11.20 5.38
CA ALA A 81 -5.67 12.25 4.38
C ALA A 81 -4.69 13.38 4.69
N SER A 82 -4.65 13.83 5.96
CA SER A 82 -3.69 14.84 6.42
C SER A 82 -2.23 14.40 6.21
N ARG A 83 -1.90 13.12 6.43
CA ARG A 83 -0.55 12.56 6.22
C ARG A 83 -0.11 12.64 4.76
N ILE A 84 -1.02 12.42 3.83
CA ILE A 84 -0.78 12.50 2.38
C ILE A 84 -1.09 13.87 1.79
N HIS A 85 -1.40 14.86 2.64
CA HIS A 85 -1.76 16.23 2.27
C HIS A 85 -3.01 16.34 1.39
N ALA A 86 -3.97 15.42 1.56
CA ALA A 86 -5.27 15.41 0.88
C ALA A 86 -6.36 16.03 1.74
N GLU A 87 -7.44 16.45 1.08
CA GLU A 87 -8.73 16.78 1.72
C GLU A 87 -9.70 15.61 1.50
N THR A 88 -10.52 15.28 2.50
CA THR A 88 -11.52 14.21 2.37
C THR A 88 -12.82 14.74 1.75
N ASP A 89 -13.37 14.00 0.78
CA ASP A 89 -14.72 14.19 0.26
C ASP A 89 -15.58 12.96 0.60
N TRP A 90 -16.59 13.14 1.46
CA TRP A 90 -17.34 12.06 2.04
C TRP A 90 -18.66 11.79 1.30
N THR A 91 -18.89 10.53 0.94
CA THR A 91 -20.16 10.01 0.41
C THR A 91 -20.76 9.02 1.39
N VAL A 92 -22.02 9.24 1.77
CA VAL A 92 -22.78 8.34 2.65
C VAL A 92 -23.78 7.53 1.83
N ALA A 93 -23.62 6.19 1.80
CA ALA A 93 -24.52 5.29 1.07
C ALA A 93 -24.55 3.88 1.70
N SER A 94 -25.27 2.94 1.08
CA SER A 94 -25.19 1.52 1.47
C SER A 94 -23.87 0.91 1.05
N GLU A 95 -23.41 -0.11 1.77
CA GLU A 95 -22.12 -0.78 1.50
C GLU A 95 -22.04 -1.29 0.05
N GLU A 96 -23.12 -1.90 -0.49
CA GLU A 96 -23.17 -2.37 -1.87
C GLU A 96 -23.00 -1.23 -2.88
N THR A 97 -23.63 -0.07 -2.60
CA THR A 97 -23.49 1.13 -3.45
C THR A 97 -22.05 1.65 -3.42
N LEU A 98 -21.48 1.75 -2.22
CA LEU A 98 -20.09 2.23 -2.03
C LEU A 98 -19.09 1.33 -2.73
N VAL A 99 -19.26 0.01 -2.66
CA VAL A 99 -18.40 -0.94 -3.37
C VAL A 99 -18.54 -0.80 -4.89
N SER A 100 -19.76 -0.59 -5.40
CA SER A 100 -19.95 -0.32 -6.84
C SER A 100 -19.26 0.97 -7.27
N MET A 101 -19.37 2.04 -6.48
CA MET A 101 -18.68 3.32 -6.75
C MET A 101 -17.15 3.16 -6.70
N LEU A 102 -16.64 2.32 -5.79
CA LEU A 102 -15.22 2.00 -5.72
C LEU A 102 -14.72 1.26 -6.97
N GLU A 103 -15.50 0.26 -7.46
CA GLU A 103 -15.21 -0.46 -8.70
C GLU A 103 -15.26 0.45 -9.94
N ASP A 104 -16.18 1.44 -9.95
CA ASP A 104 -16.35 2.39 -11.05
C ASP A 104 -15.33 3.54 -11.01
N GLY A 105 -14.51 3.63 -9.95
CA GLY A 105 -13.51 4.69 -9.77
C GLY A 105 -14.08 6.04 -9.31
N ASP A 106 -15.30 6.03 -8.78
CA ASP A 106 -15.96 7.21 -8.19
C ASP A 106 -15.50 7.46 -6.74
N LEU A 107 -14.95 6.43 -6.08
CA LEU A 107 -14.35 6.49 -4.74
C LEU A 107 -12.92 5.95 -4.76
N ASP A 108 -12.11 6.45 -3.83
CA ASP A 108 -10.73 6.00 -3.61
C ASP A 108 -10.62 5.09 -2.36
N LEU A 109 -11.56 5.22 -1.44
CA LEU A 109 -11.58 4.51 -0.17
C LEU A 109 -13.02 4.24 0.28
N VAL A 110 -13.29 3.06 0.82
CA VAL A 110 -14.52 2.80 1.59
C VAL A 110 -14.10 2.42 3.01
N ALA A 111 -14.60 3.18 4.00
CA ALA A 111 -14.27 3.01 5.40
C ALA A 111 -15.53 3.11 6.27
N GLY A 112 -15.65 2.19 7.25
CA GLY A 112 -16.82 2.12 8.12
C GLY A 112 -16.76 0.89 9.01
N GLY A 113 -17.91 0.28 9.26
CA GLY A 113 -18.05 -0.92 10.07
C GLY A 113 -17.76 -2.25 9.35
N ILE A 114 -17.06 -2.21 8.20
CA ILE A 114 -16.75 -3.40 7.40
C ILE A 114 -15.75 -4.27 8.19
N THR A 115 -16.05 -5.57 8.29
CA THR A 115 -15.21 -6.51 9.02
C THR A 115 -14.36 -7.39 8.10
N SER A 116 -13.38 -8.09 8.66
CA SER A 116 -12.54 -9.04 7.92
C SER A 116 -13.29 -10.21 7.28
N GLU A 117 -14.57 -10.42 7.64
CA GLU A 117 -15.47 -11.41 7.02
C GLU A 117 -16.21 -10.85 5.77
N THR A 118 -15.78 -9.69 5.27
CA THR A 118 -16.41 -9.03 4.12
C THR A 118 -16.48 -9.94 2.88
N PRO A 119 -17.60 -9.93 2.10
CA PRO A 119 -17.72 -10.66 0.86
C PRO A 119 -17.02 -9.97 -0.34
N TRP A 120 -16.45 -8.77 -0.16
CA TRP A 120 -15.99 -7.91 -1.25
C TRP A 120 -14.55 -8.17 -1.72
N VAL A 121 -13.90 -9.24 -1.24
CA VAL A 121 -12.49 -9.57 -1.55
C VAL A 121 -12.17 -9.76 -3.03
N ASP A 122 -13.18 -10.08 -3.85
CA ASP A 122 -13.04 -10.22 -5.31
C ASP A 122 -13.24 -8.90 -6.06
N LYS A 123 -13.71 -7.84 -5.36
CA LYS A 123 -14.09 -6.54 -5.93
C LYS A 123 -13.19 -5.39 -5.48
N ALA A 124 -12.55 -5.53 -4.34
CA ALA A 124 -11.73 -4.49 -3.74
C ALA A 124 -10.43 -5.05 -3.13
N GLY A 125 -9.42 -4.21 -3.03
CA GLY A 125 -8.30 -4.43 -2.14
C GLY A 125 -8.76 -4.26 -0.70
N VAL A 126 -8.49 -5.23 0.17
CA VAL A 126 -8.92 -5.23 1.57
C VAL A 126 -7.71 -5.05 2.46
N THR A 127 -7.73 -4.09 3.39
CA THR A 127 -6.66 -3.93 4.39
C THR A 127 -6.61 -5.12 5.33
N ARG A 128 -5.53 -5.25 6.09
CA ARG A 128 -5.52 -6.07 7.30
C ARG A 128 -6.63 -5.65 8.24
N GLY A 129 -7.04 -6.56 9.13
CA GLY A 129 -8.04 -6.27 10.14
C GLY A 129 -7.44 -5.58 11.36
N TYR A 130 -8.09 -4.54 11.84
CA TYR A 130 -7.69 -3.72 12.98
C TYR A 130 -8.71 -3.84 14.11
N ARG A 131 -8.23 -4.23 15.31
CA ARG A 131 -9.07 -4.41 16.51
C ARG A 131 -8.97 -3.26 17.51
N GLY A 132 -7.95 -2.40 17.35
CA GLY A 132 -7.66 -1.30 18.27
C GLY A 132 -8.49 -0.03 18.04
N ILE A 133 -9.42 -0.05 17.09
CA ILE A 133 -10.25 1.11 16.76
C ILE A 133 -11.33 1.29 17.83
N GLU A 134 -11.44 2.50 18.38
CA GLU A 134 -12.46 2.84 19.37
C GLU A 134 -13.87 2.67 18.78
N GLY A 135 -14.79 2.06 19.53
CA GLY A 135 -16.14 1.75 19.05
C GLY A 135 -16.25 0.49 18.16
N ALA A 136 -15.14 -0.18 17.87
CA ALA A 136 -15.18 -1.45 17.12
C ALA A 136 -15.73 -2.63 17.96
N ASP A 137 -15.74 -2.52 19.29
CA ASP A 137 -16.25 -3.53 20.22
C ASP A 137 -15.64 -4.93 20.01
N GLY A 138 -14.32 -4.94 19.70
CA GLY A 138 -13.56 -6.16 19.44
C GLY A 138 -13.75 -6.75 18.03
N ARG A 139 -14.56 -6.11 17.19
CA ARG A 139 -14.64 -6.43 15.74
C ARG A 139 -13.29 -6.16 15.08
N GLU A 140 -12.97 -6.93 14.07
CA GLU A 140 -11.80 -6.74 13.24
C GLU A 140 -12.20 -5.92 12.00
N ILE A 141 -11.95 -4.62 12.06
CA ILE A 141 -12.37 -3.67 11.04
C ILE A 141 -11.36 -3.63 9.90
N VAL A 142 -11.86 -3.62 8.68
CA VAL A 142 -11.08 -3.46 7.45
C VAL A 142 -11.58 -2.24 6.68
N MET A 143 -10.73 -1.74 5.78
CA MET A 143 -11.08 -0.70 4.81
C MET A 143 -10.89 -1.26 3.40
N LEU A 144 -11.66 -0.75 2.43
CA LEU A 144 -11.60 -1.19 1.05
C LEU A 144 -10.99 -0.09 0.18
N VAL A 145 -10.09 -0.50 -0.72
CA VAL A 145 -9.44 0.37 -1.72
C VAL A 145 -9.68 -0.20 -3.11
N PRO A 146 -9.46 0.55 -4.20
CA PRO A 146 -9.59 0.01 -5.54
C PRO A 146 -8.70 -1.22 -5.75
N LEU A 147 -9.21 -2.20 -6.49
CA LEU A 147 -8.54 -3.48 -6.67
C LEU A 147 -7.22 -3.31 -7.44
N GLY A 148 -6.13 -3.79 -6.86
CA GLY A 148 -4.80 -3.70 -7.47
C GLY A 148 -3.96 -2.51 -7.02
N GLU A 149 -4.55 -1.50 -6.37
CA GLU A 149 -3.86 -0.29 -5.87
C GLU A 149 -3.04 -0.59 -4.61
N ASN A 150 -1.99 -1.40 -4.78
CA ASN A 150 -1.20 -1.94 -3.66
C ASN A 150 -0.32 -0.89 -2.98
N ALA A 151 0.12 0.16 -3.70
CA ALA A 151 0.88 1.24 -3.10
C ALA A 151 -0.01 2.08 -2.18
N PHE A 152 -1.25 2.38 -2.62
CA PHE A 152 -2.25 3.06 -1.81
C PHE A 152 -2.62 2.23 -0.58
N LEU A 153 -2.96 0.95 -0.77
CA LEU A 153 -3.25 -0.01 0.30
C LEU A 153 -2.12 -0.06 1.33
N SER A 154 -0.86 -0.22 0.88
CA SER A 154 0.30 -0.29 1.78
C SER A 154 0.58 1.02 2.52
N SER A 155 0.27 2.17 1.91
CA SER A 155 0.39 3.48 2.55
C SER A 155 -0.65 3.65 3.67
N LEU A 156 -1.90 3.27 3.40
CA LEU A 156 -2.99 3.27 4.38
C LEU A 156 -2.70 2.32 5.54
N GLU A 157 -2.31 1.07 5.27
CA GLU A 157 -1.98 0.10 6.30
C GLU A 157 -0.83 0.53 7.20
N ARG A 158 0.21 1.15 6.64
CA ARG A 158 1.32 1.69 7.43
C ARG A 158 0.85 2.78 8.40
N PHE A 159 -0.05 3.65 7.94
CA PHE A 159 -0.67 4.65 8.80
C PHE A 159 -1.49 4.01 9.92
N LEU A 160 -2.35 3.05 9.59
CA LEU A 160 -3.20 2.36 10.56
C LEU A 160 -2.38 1.57 11.59
N ASP A 161 -1.27 0.94 11.19
CA ASP A 161 -0.34 0.25 12.10
C ASP A 161 0.28 1.20 13.13
N GLU A 162 0.59 2.43 12.72
CA GLU A 162 1.17 3.45 13.60
C GLU A 162 0.14 4.02 14.58
N GLU A 163 -1.12 4.22 14.13
CA GLU A 163 -2.16 4.87 14.94
C GLU A 163 -2.93 3.90 15.85
N VAL A 164 -3.25 2.69 15.37
CA VAL A 164 -4.10 1.76 16.10
C VAL A 164 -3.40 0.45 16.49
N GLY A 165 -2.23 0.21 15.95
CA GLY A 165 -1.46 -1.01 16.16
C GLY A 165 -1.98 -2.17 15.32
N GLY A 166 -1.09 -2.90 14.68
CA GLY A 166 -1.38 -4.13 13.93
C GLY A 166 -1.26 -5.37 14.79
#